data_aaaa3175d0bb6f42799b2976154369d5
#
_entry.id   aaaa3175d0bb6f42799b2976154369d5
#
_cell.length_a   1.000
_cell.length_b   1.000
_cell.length_c   1.000
_cell.angle_alpha   90.00
_cell.angle_beta   90.00
_cell.angle_gamma   90.00
#
_symmetry.space_group_name_H-M   'P 1'
#
loop_
_entity.id
_entity.type
_entity.pdbx_description
1 polymer ?
#
loop_
_entity_poly.entity_id
_entity_poly.type
_entity_poly.pdbx_seq_one_letter_code
_entity_poly.pdbx_strand_id
1 'polypeptide(L)'
;MSAHPRAAAGNGTALTGRALATVFGALMLGMFLAALDQTIVSTALPTIVGDLGGLNHLSWVVTSYLLASTASTPLYGKLGDMHGRKPVFLAAILIFLVGSMLSGLSQSMGELIAFRALQGIGAGGLMVGAQAIIADVVPPRERGRYMGIIGSVFAVASVAGPLLGGFLVEAISWRWVFYVNMPIGVLAVLVVVFRLHLHTPAQRHAI
;
A
#
# COMPACT_ATOMS: atom_id res chain seq x y z
N MET A 1 -37.93 35.96 -20.18
CA MET A 1 -37.19 35.83 -18.92
C MET A 1 -37.30 34.37 -18.49
N SER A 2 -36.36 33.53 -18.94
CA SER A 2 -36.36 32.08 -18.67
C SER A 2 -35.39 31.83 -17.54
N ALA A 3 -35.89 31.42 -16.39
CA ALA A 3 -35.07 30.99 -15.25
C ALA A 3 -34.45 29.60 -15.54
N HIS A 4 -33.14 29.54 -15.72
CA HIS A 4 -32.40 28.29 -15.69
C HIS A 4 -32.45 27.71 -14.28
N PRO A 5 -32.85 26.44 -14.10
CA PRO A 5 -32.69 25.78 -12.81
C PRO A 5 -31.21 25.55 -12.57
N ARG A 6 -30.68 26.12 -11.49
CA ARG A 6 -29.36 25.81 -10.95
C ARG A 6 -29.30 24.31 -10.68
N ALA A 7 -28.44 23.62 -11.43
CA ALA A 7 -28.10 22.25 -11.17
C ALA A 7 -27.64 22.14 -9.71
N ALA A 8 -28.34 21.31 -8.95
CA ALA A 8 -27.97 20.96 -7.58
C ALA A 8 -26.56 20.39 -7.60
N ALA A 9 -25.63 21.11 -6.99
CA ALA A 9 -24.30 20.62 -6.72
C ALA A 9 -24.43 19.33 -5.90
N GLY A 10 -23.98 18.23 -6.45
CA GLY A 10 -24.00 16.94 -5.80
C GLY A 10 -23.33 17.05 -4.43
N ASN A 11 -24.11 16.82 -3.36
CA ASN A 11 -23.62 16.64 -2.01
C ASN A 11 -22.82 15.36 -1.92
N GLY A 12 -21.58 15.36 -2.43
CA GLY A 12 -20.58 14.43 -1.99
C GLY A 12 -20.37 14.72 -0.51
N THR A 13 -20.79 13.80 0.37
CA THR A 13 -20.62 13.91 1.81
C THR A 13 -19.11 13.91 2.11
N ALA A 14 -18.51 15.09 2.11
CA ALA A 14 -17.14 15.28 2.56
C ALA A 14 -17.07 14.76 4.01
N LEU A 15 -16.28 13.72 4.21
CA LEU A 15 -16.02 13.22 5.56
C LEU A 15 -15.39 14.34 6.37
N THR A 16 -15.93 14.63 7.55
CA THR A 16 -15.45 15.71 8.41
C THR A 16 -14.85 15.18 9.71
N GLY A 17 -13.88 15.90 10.25
CA GLY A 17 -13.35 15.69 11.57
C GLY A 17 -12.76 14.28 11.82
N ARG A 18 -13.25 13.58 12.84
CA ARG A 18 -12.71 12.28 13.28
C ARG A 18 -12.81 11.16 12.24
N ALA A 19 -13.88 11.17 11.42
CA ALA A 19 -14.06 10.16 10.37
C ALA A 19 -12.98 10.30 9.29
N LEU A 20 -12.72 11.51 8.82
CA LEU A 20 -11.65 11.79 7.85
C LEU A 20 -10.27 11.41 8.41
N ALA A 21 -9.96 11.78 9.64
CA ALA A 21 -8.68 11.46 10.29
C ALA A 21 -8.47 9.93 10.39
N THR A 22 -9.53 9.17 10.68
CA THR A 22 -9.44 7.70 10.80
C THR A 22 -9.23 7.04 9.44
N VAL A 23 -9.96 7.48 8.40
CA VAL A 23 -9.78 7.00 7.03
C VAL A 23 -8.35 7.31 6.58
N PHE A 24 -7.91 8.54 6.78
CA PHE A 24 -6.57 8.97 6.40
C PHE A 24 -5.49 8.17 7.12
N GLY A 25 -5.63 7.93 8.43
CA GLY A 25 -4.72 7.08 9.21
C GLY A 25 -4.60 5.65 8.67
N ALA A 26 -5.73 5.04 8.27
CA ALA A 26 -5.73 3.72 7.66
C ALA A 26 -4.97 3.67 6.32
N LEU A 27 -5.16 4.70 5.48
CA LEU A 27 -4.46 4.82 4.21
C LEU A 27 -2.95 5.05 4.41
N MET A 28 -2.59 5.87 5.39
CA MET A 28 -1.19 6.11 5.76
C MET A 28 -0.50 4.84 6.27
N LEU A 29 -1.20 4.00 7.05
CA LEU A 29 -0.68 2.70 7.47
C LEU A 29 -0.38 1.79 6.27
N GLY A 30 -1.28 1.71 5.27
CA GLY A 30 -1.05 0.94 4.05
C GLY A 30 0.13 1.46 3.24
N MET A 31 0.26 2.78 3.09
CA MET A 31 1.39 3.40 2.39
C MET A 31 2.69 3.22 3.17
N PHE A 32 2.66 3.38 4.49
CA PHE A 32 3.80 3.14 5.36
C PHE A 32 4.30 1.71 5.26
N LEU A 33 3.38 0.74 5.24
CA LEU A 33 3.69 -0.68 5.07
C LEU A 33 4.50 -0.92 3.79
N ALA A 34 4.04 -0.40 2.65
CA ALA A 34 4.73 -0.57 1.37
C ALA A 34 6.08 0.19 1.33
N ALA A 35 6.16 1.39 1.91
CA ALA A 35 7.38 2.18 1.96
C ALA A 35 8.43 1.58 2.92
N LEU A 36 7.99 1.10 4.07
CA LEU A 36 8.86 0.43 5.05
C LEU A 36 9.44 -0.85 4.46
N ASP A 37 8.62 -1.68 3.79
CA ASP A 37 9.06 -2.92 3.17
C ASP A 37 10.21 -2.69 2.18
N GLN A 38 10.12 -1.68 1.32
CA GLN A 38 11.18 -1.36 0.36
C GLN A 38 12.51 -1.01 1.04
N THR A 39 12.46 -0.23 2.11
CA THR A 39 13.66 0.26 2.78
C THR A 39 14.26 -0.80 3.70
N ILE A 40 13.45 -1.57 4.39
CA ILE A 40 13.89 -2.62 5.32
C ILE A 40 14.52 -3.80 4.56
N VAL A 41 13.93 -4.21 3.42
CA VAL A 41 14.46 -5.31 2.59
C VAL A 41 15.81 -4.93 1.97
N SER A 42 15.97 -3.70 1.53
CA SER A 42 17.24 -3.22 0.96
C SER A 42 18.41 -3.38 1.95
N THR A 43 18.17 -3.20 3.24
CA THR A 43 19.19 -3.38 4.29
C THR A 43 19.52 -4.86 4.52
N ALA A 44 18.56 -5.75 4.35
CA ALA A 44 18.72 -7.18 4.56
C ALA A 44 19.36 -7.92 3.36
N LEU A 45 19.40 -7.30 2.17
CA LEU A 45 19.85 -7.95 0.93
C LEU A 45 21.22 -8.65 1.02
N PRO A 46 22.28 -8.06 1.63
CA PRO A 46 23.57 -8.74 1.73
C PRO A 46 23.49 -10.04 2.53
N THR A 47 22.73 -10.05 3.63
CA THR A 47 22.53 -11.24 4.47
C THR A 47 21.69 -12.30 3.76
N ILE A 48 20.63 -11.87 3.04
CA ILE A 48 19.79 -12.77 2.23
C ILE A 48 20.62 -13.50 1.17
N VAL A 49 21.50 -12.79 0.48
CA VAL A 49 22.40 -13.37 -0.52
C VAL A 49 23.40 -14.32 0.12
N GLY A 50 23.91 -14.00 1.29
CA GLY A 50 24.79 -14.90 2.05
C GLY A 50 24.11 -16.22 2.42
N ASP A 51 22.82 -16.20 2.74
CA ASP A 51 22.04 -17.34 3.18
C ASP A 51 21.49 -18.18 2.00
N LEU A 52 20.84 -17.51 1.03
CA LEU A 52 20.19 -18.18 -0.11
C LEU A 52 21.11 -18.35 -1.34
N GLY A 53 22.27 -17.72 -1.35
CA GLY A 53 23.13 -17.63 -2.53
C GLY A 53 22.53 -16.72 -3.61
N GLY A 54 23.05 -16.85 -4.85
CA GLY A 54 22.44 -16.18 -6.01
C GLY A 54 22.78 -14.70 -6.15
N LEU A 55 24.00 -14.28 -5.86
CA LEU A 55 24.47 -12.88 -5.97
C LEU A 55 24.10 -12.25 -7.31
N ASN A 56 24.15 -12.99 -8.41
CA ASN A 56 23.80 -12.53 -9.76
C ASN A 56 22.29 -12.17 -9.89
N HIS A 57 21.46 -12.60 -8.97
CA HIS A 57 20.02 -12.36 -8.96
C HIS A 57 19.56 -11.34 -7.90
N LEU A 58 20.50 -10.78 -7.14
CA LEU A 58 20.22 -9.83 -6.05
C LEU A 58 19.30 -8.69 -6.50
N SER A 59 19.60 -8.08 -7.63
CA SER A 59 18.81 -6.95 -8.17
C SER A 59 17.37 -7.35 -8.47
N TRP A 60 17.11 -8.62 -8.80
CA TRP A 60 15.76 -9.10 -9.11
C TRP A 60 14.83 -9.12 -7.91
N VAL A 61 15.34 -9.21 -6.68
CA VAL A 61 14.53 -9.14 -5.46
C VAL A 61 13.81 -7.79 -5.35
N VAL A 62 14.50 -6.70 -5.73
CA VAL A 62 13.91 -5.35 -5.76
C VAL A 62 13.16 -5.11 -7.06
N THR A 63 13.75 -5.49 -8.19
CA THR A 63 13.20 -5.21 -9.52
C THR A 63 11.87 -5.93 -9.75
N SER A 64 11.73 -7.20 -9.35
CA SER A 64 10.47 -7.94 -9.49
C SER A 64 9.31 -7.29 -8.72
N TYR A 65 9.59 -6.81 -7.52
CA TYR A 65 8.62 -6.06 -6.72
C TYR A 65 8.21 -4.75 -7.41
N LEU A 66 9.17 -3.96 -7.88
CA LEU A 66 8.90 -2.67 -8.54
C LEU A 66 8.15 -2.85 -9.86
N LEU A 67 8.55 -3.83 -10.68
CA LEU A 67 7.87 -4.15 -11.93
C LEU A 67 6.43 -4.57 -11.70
N ALA A 68 6.20 -5.51 -10.77
CA ALA A 68 4.87 -5.99 -10.44
C ALA A 68 4.00 -4.87 -9.85
N SER A 69 4.56 -4.02 -8.99
CA SER A 69 3.88 -2.87 -8.42
C SER A 69 3.45 -1.87 -9.50
N THR A 70 4.38 -1.52 -10.39
CA THR A 70 4.10 -0.57 -11.48
C THR A 70 3.08 -1.11 -12.47
N ALA A 71 3.22 -2.37 -12.88
CA ALA A 71 2.31 -3.02 -13.83
C ALA A 71 0.89 -3.20 -13.26
N SER A 72 0.75 -3.43 -11.95
CA SER A 72 -0.55 -3.63 -11.30
C SER A 72 -1.29 -2.31 -11.00
N THR A 73 -0.58 -1.19 -10.89
CA THR A 73 -1.15 0.13 -10.55
C THR A 73 -2.37 0.51 -11.40
N PRO A 74 -2.34 0.48 -12.76
CA PRO A 74 -3.51 0.84 -13.57
C PRO A 74 -4.67 -0.14 -13.40
N LEU A 75 -4.40 -1.42 -13.12
CA LEU A 75 -5.44 -2.42 -12.85
C LEU A 75 -6.20 -2.10 -11.57
N TYR A 76 -5.51 -1.74 -10.50
CA TYR A 76 -6.13 -1.32 -9.25
C TYR A 76 -6.94 -0.05 -9.38
N GLY A 77 -6.51 0.91 -10.19
CA GLY A 77 -7.29 2.10 -10.53
C GLY A 77 -8.63 1.71 -11.13
N LYS A 78 -8.61 0.92 -12.20
CA LYS A 78 -9.82 0.45 -12.89
C LYS A 78 -10.72 -0.42 -12.00
N LEU A 79 -10.14 -1.38 -11.27
CA LEU A 79 -10.90 -2.24 -10.36
C LEU A 79 -11.56 -1.43 -9.23
N GLY A 80 -10.87 -0.42 -8.70
CA GLY A 80 -11.41 0.48 -7.70
C GLY A 80 -12.59 1.30 -8.20
N ASP A 81 -12.56 1.72 -9.47
CA ASP A 81 -13.69 2.43 -10.11
C ASP A 81 -14.90 1.49 -10.34
N MET A 82 -14.64 0.22 -10.68
CA MET A 82 -15.70 -0.75 -11.00
C MET A 82 -16.33 -1.39 -9.76
N HIS A 83 -15.53 -1.78 -8.78
CA HIS A 83 -15.98 -2.58 -7.63
C HIS A 83 -15.98 -1.79 -6.31
N GLY A 84 -15.56 -0.52 -6.36
CA GLY A 84 -15.42 0.33 -5.18
C GLY A 84 -14.02 0.30 -4.57
N ARG A 85 -13.62 1.43 -4.00
CA ARG A 85 -12.25 1.63 -3.49
C ARG A 85 -11.91 0.73 -2.30
N LYS A 86 -12.85 0.56 -1.35
CA LYS A 86 -12.60 -0.19 -0.10
C LYS A 86 -12.25 -1.67 -0.34
N PRO A 87 -13.07 -2.48 -1.04
CA PRO A 87 -12.76 -3.90 -1.23
C PRO A 87 -11.47 -4.12 -2.02
N VAL A 88 -11.19 -3.27 -3.00
CA VAL A 88 -9.97 -3.34 -3.81
C VAL A 88 -8.73 -3.00 -2.99
N PHE A 89 -8.81 -2.00 -2.10
CA PHE A 89 -7.74 -1.65 -1.19
C PHE A 89 -7.47 -2.75 -0.15
N LEU A 90 -8.52 -3.38 0.39
CA LEU A 90 -8.38 -4.53 1.29
C LEU A 90 -7.73 -5.72 0.58
N ALA A 91 -8.13 -6.02 -0.66
CA ALA A 91 -7.50 -7.08 -1.45
C ALA A 91 -6.01 -6.79 -1.67
N ALA A 92 -5.64 -5.54 -1.93
CA ALA A 92 -4.25 -5.13 -2.07
C ALA A 92 -3.43 -5.37 -0.79
N ILE A 93 -3.97 -5.02 0.40
CA ILE A 93 -3.30 -5.30 1.67
C ILE A 93 -3.12 -6.81 1.85
N LEU A 94 -4.15 -7.61 1.60
CA LEU A 94 -4.08 -9.06 1.77
C LEU A 94 -3.05 -9.70 0.83
N ILE A 95 -3.03 -9.32 -0.45
CA ILE A 95 -2.05 -9.79 -1.43
C ILE A 95 -0.63 -9.42 -0.97
N PHE A 96 -0.44 -8.19 -0.51
CA PHE A 96 0.84 -7.73 0.03
C PHE A 96 1.29 -8.58 1.22
N LEU A 97 0.41 -8.85 2.18
CA LEU A 97 0.73 -9.63 3.38
C LEU A 97 1.03 -11.10 3.05
N VAL A 98 0.26 -11.70 2.14
CA VAL A 98 0.54 -13.06 1.67
C VAL A 98 1.90 -13.13 0.98
N GLY A 99 2.20 -12.20 0.07
CA GLY A 99 3.50 -12.12 -0.58
C GLY A 99 4.64 -11.90 0.41
N SER A 100 4.43 -11.07 1.43
CA SER A 100 5.40 -10.83 2.50
C SER A 100 5.66 -12.09 3.33
N MET A 101 4.61 -12.77 3.77
CA MET A 101 4.75 -14.02 4.53
C MET A 101 5.51 -15.09 3.73
N LEU A 102 5.15 -15.29 2.45
CA LEU A 102 5.82 -16.22 1.57
C LEU A 102 7.28 -15.84 1.33
N SER A 103 7.59 -14.55 1.20
CA SER A 103 8.98 -14.06 1.09
C SER A 103 9.82 -14.43 2.31
N GLY A 104 9.25 -14.33 3.51
CA GLY A 104 9.92 -14.79 4.74
C GLY A 104 10.11 -16.31 4.83
N LEU A 105 9.28 -17.10 4.14
CA LEU A 105 9.36 -18.56 4.10
C LEU A 105 10.24 -19.10 2.97
N SER A 106 10.74 -18.25 2.07
CA SER A 106 11.51 -18.66 0.89
C SER A 106 12.76 -19.46 1.27
N GLN A 107 13.04 -20.51 0.49
CA GLN A 107 14.18 -21.41 0.66
C GLN A 107 15.23 -21.22 -0.45
N SER A 108 14.89 -20.46 -1.48
CA SER A 108 15.77 -20.16 -2.61
C SER A 108 15.58 -18.71 -3.08
N MET A 109 16.60 -18.18 -3.75
CA MET A 109 16.54 -16.85 -4.36
C MET A 109 15.42 -16.76 -5.40
N GLY A 110 15.15 -17.82 -6.17
CA GLY A 110 14.07 -17.84 -7.16
C GLY A 110 12.68 -17.73 -6.52
N GLU A 111 12.45 -18.45 -5.42
CA GLU A 111 11.20 -18.33 -4.65
C GLU A 111 11.05 -16.93 -4.08
N LEU A 112 12.10 -16.36 -3.49
CA LEU A 112 12.07 -15.02 -2.96
C LEU A 112 11.68 -14.00 -4.03
N ILE A 113 12.28 -14.05 -5.23
CA ILE A 113 11.97 -13.17 -6.35
C ILE A 113 10.49 -13.31 -6.77
N ALA A 114 9.98 -14.54 -6.88
CA ALA A 114 8.58 -14.78 -7.22
C ALA A 114 7.61 -14.23 -6.17
N PHE A 115 7.89 -14.44 -4.89
CA PHE A 115 7.07 -13.94 -3.80
C PHE A 115 7.16 -12.42 -3.65
N ARG A 116 8.31 -11.83 -3.96
CA ARG A 116 8.48 -10.38 -4.06
C ARG A 116 7.65 -9.79 -5.21
N ALA A 117 7.55 -10.47 -6.34
CA ALA A 117 6.64 -10.04 -7.42
C ALA A 117 5.17 -10.06 -6.95
N LEU A 118 4.74 -11.13 -6.25
CA LEU A 118 3.39 -11.20 -5.67
C LEU A 118 3.15 -10.06 -4.67
N GLN A 119 4.10 -9.82 -3.78
CA GLN A 119 4.04 -8.72 -2.81
C GLN A 119 3.96 -7.36 -3.50
N GLY A 120 4.72 -7.17 -4.59
CA GLY A 120 4.70 -5.97 -5.42
C GLY A 120 3.32 -5.70 -6.03
N ILE A 121 2.60 -6.74 -6.48
CA ILE A 121 1.21 -6.60 -6.94
C ILE A 121 0.36 -5.92 -5.85
N GLY A 122 0.43 -6.39 -4.61
CA GLY A 122 -0.26 -5.76 -3.49
C GLY A 122 0.18 -4.32 -3.25
N ALA A 123 1.49 -4.05 -3.30
CA ALA A 123 2.06 -2.72 -3.08
C ALA A 123 1.54 -1.68 -4.09
N GLY A 124 1.42 -2.04 -5.37
CA GLY A 124 0.81 -1.17 -6.38
C GLY A 124 -0.61 -0.74 -6.02
N GLY A 125 -1.41 -1.69 -5.50
CA GLY A 125 -2.76 -1.40 -5.01
C GLY A 125 -2.80 -0.53 -3.76
N LEU A 126 -1.84 -0.68 -2.84
CA LEU A 126 -1.73 0.17 -1.65
C LEU A 126 -1.45 1.63 -2.03
N MET A 127 -0.54 1.85 -2.96
CA MET A 127 -0.16 3.20 -3.39
C MET A 127 -1.28 3.91 -4.14
N VAL A 128 -1.79 3.28 -5.21
CA VAL A 128 -2.82 3.90 -6.03
C VAL A 128 -4.17 3.95 -5.31
N GLY A 129 -4.51 2.93 -4.52
CA GLY A 129 -5.75 2.88 -3.76
C GLY A 129 -5.83 3.98 -2.70
N ALA A 130 -4.74 4.21 -1.97
CA ALA A 130 -4.67 5.30 -1.00
C ALA A 130 -4.84 6.67 -1.66
N GLN A 131 -4.11 6.92 -2.76
CA GLN A 131 -4.20 8.18 -3.50
C GLN A 131 -5.60 8.41 -4.08
N ALA A 132 -6.22 7.36 -4.63
CA ALA A 132 -7.56 7.42 -5.18
C ALA A 132 -8.62 7.73 -4.12
N ILE A 133 -8.54 7.07 -2.94
CA ILE A 133 -9.45 7.33 -1.83
C ILE A 133 -9.28 8.77 -1.32
N ILE A 134 -8.05 9.26 -1.20
CA ILE A 134 -7.77 10.64 -0.81
C ILE A 134 -8.37 11.63 -1.82
N ALA A 135 -8.24 11.34 -3.12
CA ALA A 135 -8.83 12.17 -4.16
C ALA A 135 -10.36 12.21 -4.11
N ASP A 136 -11.00 11.12 -3.64
CA ASP A 136 -12.46 11.05 -3.50
C ASP A 136 -12.99 11.77 -2.24
N VAL A 137 -12.21 11.77 -1.12
CA VAL A 137 -12.67 12.29 0.17
C VAL A 137 -12.14 13.69 0.51
N VAL A 138 -11.05 14.14 -0.14
CA VAL A 138 -10.40 15.42 0.14
C VAL A 138 -10.69 16.44 -0.96
N PRO A 139 -11.20 17.65 -0.61
CA PRO A 139 -11.40 18.72 -1.57
C PRO A 139 -10.10 19.10 -2.30
N PRO A 140 -10.15 19.46 -3.60
CA PRO A 140 -8.96 19.77 -4.40
C PRO A 140 -8.00 20.79 -3.77
N ARG A 141 -8.56 21.79 -3.08
CA ARG A 141 -7.77 22.86 -2.42
C ARG A 141 -6.90 22.36 -1.26
N GLU A 142 -7.27 21.25 -0.63
CA GLU A 142 -6.58 20.69 0.54
C GLU A 142 -5.65 19.54 0.17
N ARG A 143 -5.73 18.98 -1.03
CA ARG A 143 -4.94 17.81 -1.48
C ARG A 143 -3.44 18.02 -1.31
N GLY A 144 -2.94 19.22 -1.56
CA GLY A 144 -1.51 19.53 -1.38
C GLY A 144 -1.01 19.29 0.04
N ARG A 145 -1.82 19.65 1.05
CA ARG A 145 -1.50 19.39 2.47
C ARG A 145 -1.40 17.87 2.75
N TYR A 146 -2.36 17.10 2.24
CA TYR A 146 -2.37 15.65 2.44
C TYR A 146 -1.25 14.95 1.67
N MET A 147 -0.86 15.43 0.48
CA MET A 147 0.31 14.95 -0.25
C MET A 147 1.61 15.22 0.54
N GLY A 148 1.72 16.33 1.25
CA GLY A 148 2.84 16.59 2.16
C GLY A 148 2.92 15.59 3.31
N ILE A 149 1.78 15.20 3.88
CA ILE A 149 1.74 14.15 4.94
C ILE A 149 2.14 12.79 4.37
N ILE A 150 1.72 12.45 3.15
CA ILE A 150 2.20 11.24 2.46
C ILE A 150 3.72 11.26 2.33
N GLY A 151 4.29 12.39 1.92
CA GLY A 151 5.76 12.55 1.85
C GLY A 151 6.44 12.30 3.18
N SER A 152 5.84 12.71 4.31
CA SER A 152 6.38 12.45 5.65
C SER A 152 6.36 10.96 6.02
N VAL A 153 5.38 10.20 5.55
CA VAL A 153 5.33 8.73 5.74
C VAL A 153 6.54 8.07 5.09
N PHE A 154 6.88 8.46 3.85
CA PHE A 154 8.07 7.96 3.17
C PHE A 154 9.37 8.41 3.87
N ALA A 155 9.43 9.65 4.36
CA ALA A 155 10.58 10.13 5.12
C ALA A 155 10.79 9.33 6.41
N VAL A 156 9.72 9.00 7.15
CA VAL A 156 9.79 8.15 8.34
C VAL A 156 10.24 6.74 7.97
N ALA A 157 9.66 6.14 6.92
CA ALA A 157 10.03 4.81 6.46
C ALA A 157 11.50 4.72 6.01
N SER A 158 12.05 5.76 5.38
CA SER A 158 13.43 5.79 4.92
C SER A 158 14.47 5.79 6.07
N VAL A 159 14.07 6.24 7.25
CA VAL A 159 14.89 6.19 8.47
C VAL A 159 14.59 4.93 9.28
N ALA A 160 13.31 4.63 9.49
CA ALA A 160 12.89 3.48 10.28
C ALA A 160 13.28 2.14 9.62
N GLY A 161 13.23 2.06 8.29
CA GLY A 161 13.54 0.85 7.54
C GLY A 161 14.96 0.32 7.80
N PRO A 162 16.01 1.09 7.53
CA PRO A 162 17.38 0.67 7.82
C PRO A 162 17.63 0.33 9.28
N LEU A 163 17.08 1.11 10.21
CA LEU A 163 17.24 0.87 11.66
C LEU A 163 16.60 -0.45 12.09
N LEU A 164 15.34 -0.66 11.70
CA LEU A 164 14.61 -1.90 11.99
C LEU A 164 15.21 -3.09 11.23
N GLY A 165 15.58 -2.88 9.96
CA GLY A 165 16.18 -3.91 9.12
C GLY A 165 17.50 -4.41 9.69
N GLY A 166 18.41 -3.49 10.04
CA GLY A 166 19.68 -3.84 10.69
C GLY A 166 19.46 -4.59 11.99
N PHE A 167 18.62 -4.05 12.88
CA PHE A 167 18.29 -4.71 14.15
C PHE A 167 17.71 -6.13 13.97
N LEU A 168 16.73 -6.31 13.08
CA LEU A 168 16.11 -7.60 12.86
C LEU A 168 17.07 -8.63 12.26
N VAL A 169 17.91 -8.19 11.32
CA VAL A 169 18.92 -9.06 10.68
C VAL A 169 19.98 -9.52 11.67
N GLU A 170 20.46 -8.62 12.54
CA GLU A 170 21.51 -8.94 13.52
C GLU A 170 20.98 -9.69 14.73
N ALA A 171 19.81 -9.29 15.26
CA ALA A 171 19.29 -9.84 16.51
C ALA A 171 18.53 -11.15 16.36
N ILE A 172 17.91 -11.40 15.19
CA ILE A 172 17.00 -12.53 15.01
C ILE A 172 17.30 -13.27 13.69
N SER A 173 16.84 -12.75 12.56
CA SER A 173 17.01 -13.30 11.21
C SER A 173 16.49 -12.32 10.17
N TRP A 174 17.08 -12.34 8.97
CA TRP A 174 16.60 -11.55 7.83
C TRP A 174 15.14 -11.86 7.46
N ARG A 175 14.61 -13.03 7.77
CA ARG A 175 13.22 -13.42 7.50
C ARG A 175 12.21 -12.50 8.21
N TRP A 176 12.60 -11.95 9.36
CA TRP A 176 11.76 -11.06 10.14
C TRP A 176 11.52 -9.70 9.49
N VAL A 177 12.35 -9.30 8.50
CA VAL A 177 12.08 -8.08 7.73
C VAL A 177 10.78 -8.18 6.92
N PHE A 178 10.34 -9.40 6.62
CA PHE A 178 9.06 -9.67 5.97
C PHE A 178 7.94 -9.86 6.99
N TYR A 179 8.21 -10.53 8.11
CA TYR A 179 7.19 -10.79 9.12
C TYR A 179 6.77 -9.55 9.89
N VAL A 180 7.60 -8.53 9.99
CA VAL A 180 7.25 -7.24 10.62
C VAL A 180 6.08 -6.54 9.91
N ASN A 181 5.85 -6.85 8.64
CA ASN A 181 4.72 -6.36 7.88
C ASN A 181 3.37 -6.93 8.37
N MET A 182 3.36 -8.11 9.02
CA MET A 182 2.13 -8.77 9.46
C MET A 182 1.36 -7.97 10.52
N PRO A 183 1.94 -7.57 11.66
CA PRO A 183 1.19 -6.81 12.67
C PRO A 183 0.73 -5.46 12.13
N ILE A 184 1.54 -4.77 11.33
CA ILE A 184 1.19 -3.48 10.74
C ILE A 184 0.04 -3.65 9.73
N GLY A 185 0.13 -4.66 8.87
CA GLY A 185 -0.89 -4.92 7.86
C GLY A 185 -2.20 -5.42 8.45
N VAL A 186 -2.16 -6.27 9.48
CA VAL A 186 -3.37 -6.69 10.21
C VAL A 186 -4.05 -5.47 10.85
N LEU A 187 -3.28 -4.57 11.48
CA LEU A 187 -3.82 -3.33 12.01
C LEU A 187 -4.46 -2.49 10.91
N ALA A 188 -3.80 -2.35 9.74
CA ALA A 188 -4.36 -1.63 8.60
C ALA A 188 -5.69 -2.25 8.12
N VAL A 189 -5.76 -3.59 7.99
CA VAL A 189 -7.00 -4.30 7.63
C VAL A 189 -8.10 -4.02 8.64
N LEU A 190 -7.82 -4.15 9.94
CA LEU A 190 -8.81 -3.91 10.99
C LEU A 190 -9.35 -2.48 10.92
N VAL A 191 -8.46 -1.48 10.79
CA VAL A 191 -8.89 -0.09 10.68
C VAL A 191 -9.71 0.15 9.42
N VAL A 192 -9.32 -0.40 8.27
CA VAL A 192 -10.08 -0.27 7.01
C VAL A 192 -11.45 -0.96 7.12
N VAL A 193 -11.51 -2.17 7.66
CA VAL A 193 -12.78 -2.93 7.79
C VAL A 193 -13.76 -2.19 8.68
N PHE A 194 -13.32 -1.79 9.88
CA PHE A 194 -14.22 -1.26 10.91
C PHE A 194 -14.49 0.25 10.77
N ARG A 195 -13.57 1.01 10.17
CA ARG A 195 -13.66 2.47 10.15
C ARG A 195 -13.86 3.07 8.77
N LEU A 196 -13.46 2.37 7.70
CA LEU A 196 -13.64 2.88 6.35
C LEU A 196 -15.07 2.59 5.85
N HIS A 197 -15.99 3.52 6.10
CA HIS A 197 -17.35 3.49 5.55
C HIS A 197 -17.38 4.41 4.31
N LEU A 198 -16.94 3.88 3.18
CA LEU A 198 -17.12 4.54 1.89
C LEU A 198 -18.45 4.08 1.31
N HIS A 199 -19.36 5.05 1.09
CA HIS A 199 -20.55 4.81 0.27
C HIS A 199 -20.06 4.56 -1.16
N THR A 200 -20.32 3.38 -1.68
CA THR A 200 -20.07 3.06 -3.09
C THR A 200 -21.10 3.79 -3.92
N PRO A 201 -20.71 4.78 -4.75
CA PRO A 201 -21.64 5.26 -5.75
C PRO A 201 -21.84 4.14 -6.76
N ALA A 202 -23.02 3.59 -6.81
CA ALA A 202 -23.42 2.71 -7.89
C ALA A 202 -23.53 3.55 -9.18
N GLN A 203 -22.43 3.80 -9.85
CA GLN A 203 -22.46 4.26 -11.22
C GLN A 203 -22.76 3.04 -12.10
N ARG A 204 -24.07 2.79 -12.30
CA ARG A 204 -24.53 2.04 -13.46
C ARG A 204 -24.12 2.85 -14.69
N HIS A 205 -23.06 2.43 -15.36
CA HIS A 205 -22.91 2.78 -16.77
C HIS A 205 -23.98 1.98 -17.50
N ALA A 206 -25.09 2.64 -17.83
CA ALA A 206 -25.94 2.20 -18.91
C ALA A 206 -25.12 2.28 -20.19
N ILE A 207 -24.99 1.16 -20.86
CA ILE A 207 -24.44 1.00 -22.20
C ILE A 207 -25.41 1.68 -23.18
#